data_72ab95900e7d7650f83259510c176a86
#
_entry.id   72ab95900e7d7650f83259510c176a86
#
_cell.length_a   1.000
_cell.length_b   1.000
_cell.length_c   1.000
_cell.angle_alpha   90.00
_cell.angle_beta   90.00
_cell.angle_gamma   90.00
#
_symmetry.space_group_name_H-M   'P 1'
#
loop_
_entity.id
_entity.type
_entity.pdbx_description
1 polymer ?
#
loop_
_entity_poly.entity_id
_entity_poly.type
_entity_poly.pdbx_seq_one_letter_code
_entity_poly.pdbx_strand_id
1 'polypeptide(L)'
;KMNDFEARVINEIANMQNISFWTRNIERKGFRINGFVNHYPDFIIQTKSGKTVLLETKGDHLDAEQKIRLGNLWASKAGNNYRYFMVYDRRTVDGAYKLEDFLNIIKDI
;
A
#
# COMPACT_ATOMS: atom_id res chain seq x y z
N LYS A 1 -7.52 -7.15 13.14
CA LYS A 1 -7.92 -5.86 13.70
C LYS A 1 -6.95 -4.76 13.30
N MET A 2 -7.49 -3.67 12.82
CA MET A 2 -6.68 -2.54 12.37
C MET A 2 -6.17 -1.71 13.55
N ASN A 3 -4.92 -1.23 13.45
CA ASN A 3 -4.43 -0.24 14.40
C ASN A 3 -4.93 1.15 13.99
N ASP A 4 -4.66 2.14 14.83
CA ASP A 4 -5.19 3.50 14.64
C ASP A 4 -4.68 4.15 13.35
N PHE A 5 -3.43 3.94 13.00
CA PHE A 5 -2.88 4.51 11.78
C PHE A 5 -3.51 3.87 10.54
N GLU A 6 -3.60 2.54 10.53
CA GLU A 6 -4.27 1.83 9.44
C GLU A 6 -5.69 2.31 9.24
N ALA A 7 -6.44 2.46 10.34
CA ALA A 7 -7.81 2.95 10.27
C ALA A 7 -7.89 4.36 9.69
N ARG A 8 -6.95 5.23 10.09
CA ARG A 8 -6.92 6.61 9.57
C ARG A 8 -6.65 6.63 8.08
N VAL A 9 -5.69 5.82 7.62
CA VAL A 9 -5.36 5.74 6.19
C VAL A 9 -6.57 5.25 5.39
N ILE A 10 -7.19 4.17 5.84
CA ILE A 10 -8.32 3.57 5.12
C ILE A 10 -9.55 4.47 5.14
N ASN A 11 -9.78 5.20 6.21
CA ASN A 11 -10.89 6.16 6.25
C ASN A 11 -10.73 7.24 5.17
N GLU A 12 -9.52 7.72 4.94
CA GLU A 12 -9.26 8.68 3.88
C GLU A 12 -9.49 8.05 2.49
N ILE A 13 -8.99 6.84 2.30
CA ILE A 13 -9.16 6.12 1.03
C ILE A 13 -10.63 5.86 0.74
N ALA A 14 -11.38 5.40 1.73
CA ALA A 14 -12.78 5.03 1.56
C ALA A 14 -13.66 6.22 1.15
N ASN A 15 -13.22 7.44 1.46
CA ASN A 15 -13.97 8.65 1.13
C ASN A 15 -13.63 9.22 -0.25
N MET A 16 -12.70 8.62 -0.97
CA MET A 16 -12.30 9.10 -2.29
C MET A 16 -13.25 8.62 -3.37
N GLN A 17 -13.61 9.53 -4.28
CA GLN A 17 -14.57 9.23 -5.35
C GLN A 17 -14.04 8.25 -6.38
N ASN A 18 -12.73 8.20 -6.59
CA ASN A 18 -12.13 7.33 -7.58
C ASN A 18 -11.85 5.91 -7.09
N ILE A 19 -12.20 5.61 -5.85
CA ILE A 19 -12.01 4.28 -5.26
C ILE A 19 -13.26 3.45 -5.42
N SER A 20 -13.11 2.27 -6.03
CA SER A 20 -14.19 1.32 -6.23
C SER A 20 -14.44 0.51 -4.95
N PHE A 21 -13.40 -0.08 -4.43
CA PHE A 21 -13.46 -0.80 -3.16
C PHE A 21 -12.05 -0.99 -2.59
N TRP A 22 -12.00 -1.38 -1.34
CA TRP A 22 -10.75 -1.77 -0.70
C TRP A 22 -11.02 -3.01 0.14
N THR A 23 -9.97 -3.79 0.39
CA THR A 23 -10.06 -4.94 1.27
C THR A 23 -8.77 -5.08 2.06
N ARG A 24 -8.90 -5.59 3.27
CA ARG A 24 -7.74 -5.91 4.07
C ARG A 24 -7.13 -7.20 3.56
N ASN A 25 -5.80 -7.18 3.40
CA ASN A 25 -5.06 -8.38 3.03
C ASN A 25 -4.61 -9.09 4.31
N ILE A 26 -4.90 -10.39 4.42
CA ILE A 26 -4.62 -11.13 5.63
C ILE A 26 -3.27 -11.82 5.50
N GLU A 27 -2.37 -11.53 6.44
CA GLU A 27 -1.06 -12.14 6.48
C GLU A 27 -1.18 -13.66 6.48
N ARG A 28 -0.33 -14.32 5.68
CA ARG A 28 -0.23 -15.76 5.53
C ARG A 28 -1.42 -16.42 4.83
N LYS A 29 -2.50 -15.70 4.58
CA LYS A 29 -3.67 -16.26 3.91
C LYS A 29 -4.04 -15.53 2.63
N GLY A 30 -3.71 -14.25 2.56
CA GLY A 30 -4.05 -13.42 1.42
C GLY A 30 -2.94 -13.33 0.40
N PHE A 31 -2.94 -12.24 -0.35
CA PHE A 31 -1.96 -11.99 -1.39
C PHE A 31 -0.57 -11.76 -0.81
N ARG A 32 0.42 -12.40 -1.40
CA ARG A 32 1.80 -12.30 -0.96
C ARG A 32 2.72 -11.98 -2.13
N ILE A 33 3.64 -11.05 -1.92
CA ILE A 33 4.72 -10.81 -2.87
C ILE A 33 5.88 -11.72 -2.48
N ASN A 34 6.23 -12.64 -3.38
CA ASN A 34 7.34 -13.56 -3.18
C ASN A 34 8.65 -12.95 -3.61
N GLY A 35 9.68 -13.12 -2.79
CA GLY A 35 11.00 -12.63 -3.14
C GLY A 35 11.98 -12.93 -2.02
N PHE A 36 12.94 -12.02 -1.83
CA PHE A 36 13.95 -12.18 -0.78
C PHE A 36 13.36 -12.01 0.63
N VAL A 37 12.13 -11.48 0.73
CA VAL A 37 11.33 -11.52 1.96
C VAL A 37 9.90 -11.89 1.58
N ASN A 38 9.16 -12.42 2.54
CA ASN A 38 7.72 -12.63 2.35
C ASN A 38 7.01 -11.34 2.73
N HIS A 39 6.29 -10.76 1.78
CA HIS A 39 5.62 -9.49 2.01
C HIS A 39 4.13 -9.63 1.75
N TYR A 40 3.35 -9.36 2.79
CA TYR A 40 1.89 -9.32 2.72
C TYR A 40 1.48 -7.85 2.89
N PRO A 41 1.23 -7.11 1.80
CA PRO A 41 0.73 -5.74 1.96
C PRO A 41 -0.53 -5.72 2.80
N ASP A 42 -0.75 -4.63 3.53
CA ASP A 42 -1.88 -4.55 4.46
C ASP A 42 -3.22 -4.47 3.75
N PHE A 43 -3.28 -3.77 2.62
CA PHE A 43 -4.54 -3.51 1.93
C PHE A 43 -4.39 -3.65 0.43
N ILE A 44 -5.48 -4.05 -0.21
CA ILE A 44 -5.63 -4.06 -1.66
C ILE A 44 -6.74 -3.09 -2.00
N ILE A 45 -6.45 -2.14 -2.87
CA ILE A 45 -7.38 -1.08 -3.24
C ILE A 45 -7.63 -1.15 -4.74
N GLN A 46 -8.89 -1.09 -5.14
CA GLN A 46 -9.27 -1.08 -6.55
C GLN A 46 -9.81 0.29 -6.91
N THR A 47 -9.25 0.93 -7.92
CA THR A 47 -9.74 2.21 -8.41
C THR A 47 -10.79 2.02 -9.49
N LYS A 48 -11.60 3.05 -9.72
CA LYS A 48 -12.61 3.02 -10.78
C LYS A 48 -11.99 3.00 -12.17
N SER A 49 -10.76 3.47 -12.29
CA SER A 49 -10.01 3.43 -13.55
C SER A 49 -9.42 2.05 -13.86
N GLY A 50 -9.60 1.08 -12.98
CA GLY A 50 -9.11 -0.28 -13.18
C GLY A 50 -7.71 -0.54 -12.65
N LYS A 51 -7.18 0.33 -11.81
CA LYS A 51 -5.87 0.11 -11.19
C LYS A 51 -6.02 -0.64 -9.88
N THR A 52 -5.07 -1.52 -9.61
CA THR A 52 -4.97 -2.23 -8.34
C THR A 52 -3.78 -1.68 -7.57
N VAL A 53 -4.03 -1.21 -6.38
CA VAL A 53 -3.01 -0.60 -5.52
C VAL A 53 -2.79 -1.48 -4.31
N LEU A 54 -1.56 -1.93 -4.11
CA LEU A 54 -1.15 -2.63 -2.89
C LEU A 54 -0.58 -1.59 -1.94
N LEU A 55 -1.14 -1.54 -0.75
CA LEU A 55 -0.79 -0.55 0.25
C LEU A 55 -0.27 -1.21 1.50
N GLU A 56 0.91 -0.78 1.93
CA GLU A 56 1.49 -1.16 3.21
C GLU A 56 1.57 0.07 4.10
N THR A 57 1.11 -0.05 5.33
CA THR A 57 1.27 1.01 6.32
C THR A 57 2.39 0.60 7.27
N LYS A 58 3.29 1.53 7.57
CA LYS A 58 4.44 1.24 8.41
C LYS A 58 4.59 2.26 9.54
N GLY A 59 4.75 1.74 10.74
CA GLY A 59 5.18 2.55 11.86
C GLY A 59 6.70 2.68 11.83
N ASP A 60 7.38 1.60 12.20
CA ASP A 60 8.82 1.64 12.41
C ASP A 60 9.38 0.22 12.29
N HIS A 61 9.89 -0.14 11.11
CA HIS A 61 10.39 -1.48 10.88
C HIS A 61 11.73 -1.49 10.16
N LEU A 62 12.60 -2.39 10.61
CA LEU A 62 13.93 -2.57 10.04
C LEU A 62 13.89 -3.13 8.62
N ASP A 63 12.83 -3.85 8.25
CA ASP A 63 12.70 -4.47 6.95
C ASP A 63 11.95 -3.62 5.91
N ALA A 64 11.62 -2.38 6.25
CA ALA A 64 10.82 -1.52 5.38
C ALA A 64 11.47 -1.31 4.02
N GLU A 65 12.77 -1.07 4.00
CA GLU A 65 13.53 -0.85 2.77
C GLU A 65 13.44 -2.04 1.82
N GLN A 66 13.58 -3.25 2.35
CA GLN A 66 13.48 -4.47 1.56
C GLN A 66 12.08 -4.67 1.00
N LYS A 67 11.06 -4.38 1.79
CA LYS A 67 9.67 -4.48 1.36
C LYS A 67 9.33 -3.47 0.27
N ILE A 68 9.81 -2.25 0.41
CA ILE A 68 9.62 -1.21 -0.61
C ILE A 68 10.24 -1.65 -1.93
N ARG A 69 11.48 -2.13 -1.89
CA ARG A 69 12.18 -2.56 -3.08
C ARG A 69 11.45 -3.72 -3.75
N LEU A 70 11.02 -4.70 -2.96
CA LEU A 70 10.26 -5.84 -3.48
C LEU A 70 8.92 -5.40 -4.06
N GLY A 71 8.20 -4.53 -3.36
CA GLY A 71 6.91 -4.03 -3.83
C GLY A 71 7.02 -3.26 -5.13
N ASN A 72 8.01 -2.39 -5.25
CA ASN A 72 8.24 -1.63 -6.47
C ASN A 72 8.65 -2.53 -7.63
N LEU A 73 9.48 -3.54 -7.36
CA LEU A 73 9.86 -4.51 -8.38
C LEU A 73 8.63 -5.27 -8.87
N TRP A 74 7.80 -5.73 -7.94
CA TRP A 74 6.57 -6.42 -8.30
C TRP A 74 5.67 -5.53 -9.18
N ALA A 75 5.45 -4.29 -8.79
CA ALA A 75 4.58 -3.39 -9.54
C ALA A 75 5.10 -3.16 -10.95
N SER A 76 6.42 -3.01 -11.12
CA SER A 76 7.01 -2.81 -12.43
C SER A 76 6.85 -4.01 -13.35
N LYS A 77 6.82 -5.21 -12.78
CA LYS A 77 6.65 -6.45 -13.54
C LYS A 77 5.17 -6.78 -13.78
N ALA A 78 4.31 -6.39 -12.86
CA ALA A 78 2.88 -6.67 -12.96
C ALA A 78 2.19 -5.84 -14.05
N GLY A 79 2.73 -4.66 -14.36
CA GLY A 79 2.24 -3.85 -15.46
C GLY A 79 1.57 -2.54 -15.03
N ASN A 80 1.10 -1.80 -16.02
CA ASN A 80 0.62 -0.43 -15.81
C ASN A 80 -0.63 -0.31 -14.94
N ASN A 81 -1.35 -1.40 -14.75
CA ASN A 81 -2.57 -1.39 -13.93
C ASN A 81 -2.31 -1.67 -12.46
N TYR A 82 -1.05 -1.79 -12.07
CA TYR A 82 -0.68 -2.17 -10.71
C TYR A 82 0.25 -1.12 -10.11
N ARG A 83 0.04 -0.85 -8.81
CA ARG A 83 0.85 0.12 -8.07
C ARG A 83 1.14 -0.46 -6.70
N TYR A 84 2.28 -0.07 -6.13
CA TYR A 84 2.64 -0.40 -4.76
C TYR A 84 3.02 0.87 -4.04
N PHE A 85 2.49 1.06 -2.83
CA PHE A 85 2.84 2.18 -1.97
C PHE A 85 3.05 1.71 -0.55
N MET A 86 4.06 2.26 0.09
CA MET A 86 4.23 2.17 1.53
C MET A 86 4.01 3.56 2.12
N VAL A 87 3.19 3.64 3.15
CA VAL A 87 2.86 4.90 3.83
C VAL A 87 3.34 4.79 5.27
N TYR A 88 4.17 5.73 5.70
CA TYR A 88 4.71 5.74 7.06
C TYR A 88 3.93 6.72 7.94
N ASP A 89 3.95 6.45 9.25
CA ASP A 89 3.26 7.29 10.23
C ASP A 89 4.19 8.39 10.75
N ARG A 90 5.30 8.00 11.36
CA ARG A 90 6.17 8.95 12.07
C ARG A 90 7.58 9.01 11.56
N ARG A 91 8.14 7.89 11.16
CA ARG A 91 9.53 7.83 10.71
C ARG A 91 9.61 7.78 9.21
N THR A 92 10.38 8.70 8.66
CA THR A 92 10.67 8.74 7.24
C THR A 92 11.46 7.51 6.81
N VAL A 93 11.03 6.89 5.72
CA VAL A 93 11.72 5.77 5.09
C VAL A 93 11.85 6.10 3.62
N ASP A 94 13.06 5.94 3.06
CA ASP A 94 13.28 6.21 1.64
C ASP A 94 12.38 5.31 0.79
N GLY A 95 11.65 5.93 -0.13
CA GLY A 95 10.72 5.21 -0.99
C GLY A 95 9.32 5.05 -0.42
N ALA A 96 9.10 5.44 0.84
CA ALA A 96 7.78 5.49 1.44
C ALA A 96 7.23 6.91 1.43
N TYR A 97 5.92 7.04 1.59
CA TYR A 97 5.22 8.32 1.51
C TYR A 97 4.55 8.63 2.83
N LYS A 98 4.50 9.89 3.21
CA LYS A 98 3.60 10.28 4.28
C LYS A 98 2.17 10.30 3.73
N LEU A 99 1.20 10.19 4.63
CA LEU A 99 -0.20 10.02 4.23
C LEU A 99 -0.67 11.12 3.27
N GLU A 100 -0.37 12.35 3.58
CA GLU A 100 -0.79 13.50 2.77
C GLU A 100 -0.29 13.39 1.33
N ASP A 101 0.97 13.03 1.15
CA ASP A 101 1.56 12.88 -0.19
C ASP A 101 0.96 11.69 -0.93
N PHE A 102 0.75 10.58 -0.23
CA PHE A 102 0.12 9.40 -0.82
C PHE A 102 -1.28 9.73 -1.31
N LEU A 103 -2.08 10.44 -0.50
CA LEU A 103 -3.44 10.80 -0.89
C LEU A 103 -3.45 11.68 -2.13
N ASN A 104 -2.49 12.60 -2.25
CA ASN A 104 -2.37 13.44 -3.43
C ASN A 104 -2.04 12.65 -4.70
N ILE A 105 -1.32 11.55 -4.55
CA ILE A 105 -0.98 10.69 -5.67
C ILE A 105 -2.18 9.82 -6.06
N ILE A 106 -2.79 9.17 -5.08
CA ILE A 106 -3.81 8.16 -5.36
C ILE A 106 -5.09 8.78 -5.94
N LYS A 107 -5.40 10.00 -5.60
CA LYS A 107 -6.61 10.65 -6.13
C LYS A 107 -6.57 10.83 -7.64
N ASP A 108 -5.40 10.77 -8.25
CA ASP A 108 -5.21 10.94 -9.69
C ASP A 108 -4.97 9.61 -10.42
N ILE A 109 -5.07 8.50 -9.73
CA ILE A 109 -4.90 7.18 -10.33
C ILE A 109 -6.26 6.59 -10.86
#